data_9b21389ba27be1648fc2f558ed6eca70
#
_entry.id   9b21389ba27be1648fc2f558ed6eca70
#
_cell.length_a   1.000
_cell.length_b   1.000
_cell.length_c   1.000
_cell.angle_alpha   90.00
_cell.angle_beta   90.00
_cell.angle_gamma   90.00
#
_symmetry.space_group_name_H-M   'P 1'
#
loop_
_entity.id
_entity.type
_entity.pdbx_description
1 polymer ?
#
loop_
_entity_poly.entity_id
_entity_poly.type
_entity_poly.pdbx_seq_one_letter_code
_entity_poly.pdbx_strand_id
1 'polypeptide(L)'
;DVIEIQPIAEQIFEAVPSATGDRMAMGNVYVRTRAVVNYFVANAEDRVVLGTGNRAEAMTGYFTKYGDQAVDCNPIGGLYKQQVRQLAASLGVPADLVDQTPTAGMWDGQTDEAELGLDYDTVDAILALHIDGPLSTTATTRTLDGVDRSQIERVEALVAESEHKRSMPPAPSPLA
;
A
#
# COMPACT_ATOMS: atom_id res chain seq x y z
N ASP A 1 -2.52 15.15 -18.46
CA ASP A 1 -1.32 14.81 -19.26
C ASP A 1 -0.80 13.45 -18.81
N VAL A 2 -0.19 12.70 -19.73
CA VAL A 2 0.49 11.42 -19.44
C VAL A 2 1.99 11.68 -19.48
N ILE A 3 2.71 11.25 -18.45
CA ILE A 3 4.16 11.37 -18.34
C ILE A 3 4.74 9.96 -18.26
N GLU A 4 5.53 9.59 -19.27
CA GLU A 4 6.23 8.32 -19.29
C GLU A 4 7.43 8.36 -18.35
N ILE A 5 7.41 7.51 -17.32
CA ILE A 5 8.47 7.46 -16.30
C ILE A 5 9.54 6.41 -16.60
N GLN A 6 9.28 5.47 -17.50
CA GLN A 6 10.21 4.40 -17.83
C GLN A 6 11.59 4.91 -18.24
N PRO A 7 11.72 5.89 -19.16
CA PRO A 7 13.06 6.40 -19.54
C PRO A 7 13.81 7.02 -18.35
N ILE A 8 13.09 7.61 -17.38
CA ILE A 8 13.71 8.20 -16.18
C ILE A 8 14.25 7.08 -15.27
N ALA A 9 13.45 6.04 -15.06
CA ALA A 9 13.85 4.89 -14.23
C ALA A 9 15.04 4.14 -14.87
N GLU A 10 15.05 3.96 -16.18
CA GLU A 10 16.16 3.34 -16.93
C GLU A 10 17.48 4.07 -16.72
N GLN A 11 17.48 5.40 -16.69
CA GLN A 11 18.68 6.19 -16.37
C GLN A 11 19.20 5.92 -14.94
N ILE A 12 18.30 5.69 -13.99
CA ILE A 12 18.67 5.30 -12.61
C ILE A 12 19.31 3.91 -12.63
N PHE A 13 18.74 2.95 -13.37
CA PHE A 13 19.30 1.60 -13.50
C PHE A 13 20.68 1.60 -14.15
N GLU A 14 20.89 2.40 -15.19
CA GLU A 14 22.19 2.59 -15.82
C GLU A 14 23.23 3.20 -14.88
N ALA A 15 22.80 4.14 -14.04
CA ALA A 15 23.68 4.78 -13.06
C ALA A 15 24.08 3.86 -11.89
N VAL A 16 23.24 2.84 -11.56
CA VAL A 16 23.48 1.92 -10.44
C VAL A 16 23.30 0.46 -10.90
N PRO A 17 24.16 -0.05 -11.81
CA PRO A 17 23.98 -1.36 -12.41
C PRO A 17 24.07 -2.53 -11.42
N SER A 18 24.71 -2.35 -10.28
CA SER A 18 24.78 -3.38 -9.23
C SER A 18 23.44 -3.73 -8.57
N ALA A 19 22.42 -2.86 -8.71
CA ALA A 19 21.07 -3.05 -8.14
C ALA A 19 20.05 -3.59 -9.15
N THR A 20 20.41 -3.78 -10.42
CA THR A 20 19.45 -4.15 -11.49
C THR A 20 19.05 -5.61 -11.52
N GLY A 21 19.51 -6.45 -10.60
CA GLY A 21 19.09 -7.86 -10.51
C GLY A 21 17.89 -8.09 -9.56
N ASP A 22 17.53 -7.10 -8.76
CA ASP A 22 16.46 -7.18 -7.77
C ASP A 22 15.17 -6.53 -8.29
N ARG A 23 14.16 -7.37 -8.60
CA ARG A 23 12.87 -6.91 -9.12
C ARG A 23 12.14 -5.96 -8.16
N MET A 24 12.22 -6.21 -6.85
CA MET A 24 11.58 -5.35 -5.85
C MET A 24 12.27 -4.00 -5.78
N ALA A 25 13.61 -3.97 -5.81
CA ALA A 25 14.36 -2.72 -5.84
C ALA A 25 14.03 -1.90 -7.08
N MET A 26 13.96 -2.55 -8.27
CA MET A 26 13.58 -1.89 -9.52
C MET A 26 12.13 -1.39 -9.49
N GLY A 27 11.18 -2.20 -9.01
CA GLY A 27 9.78 -1.78 -8.81
C GLY A 27 9.68 -0.55 -7.93
N ASN A 28 10.40 -0.52 -6.82
CA ASN A 28 10.45 0.62 -5.91
C ASN A 28 11.04 1.90 -6.56
N VAL A 29 11.93 1.78 -7.54
CA VAL A 29 12.42 2.93 -8.32
C VAL A 29 11.29 3.53 -9.14
N TYR A 30 10.49 2.72 -9.87
CA TYR A 30 9.34 3.23 -10.61
C TYR A 30 8.36 4.00 -9.72
N VAL A 31 8.03 3.44 -8.55
CA VAL A 31 7.09 4.08 -7.62
C VAL A 31 7.62 5.42 -7.09
N ARG A 32 8.90 5.47 -6.70
CA ARG A 32 9.52 6.72 -6.23
C ARG A 32 9.71 7.74 -7.35
N THR A 33 9.97 7.30 -8.57
CA THR A 33 10.04 8.19 -9.75
C THR A 33 8.68 8.85 -9.98
N ARG A 34 7.56 8.13 -9.85
CA ARG A 34 6.21 8.75 -9.90
C ARG A 34 6.04 9.81 -8.84
N ALA A 35 6.45 9.54 -7.59
CA ALA A 35 6.36 10.53 -6.51
C ALA A 35 7.16 11.80 -6.82
N VAL A 36 8.39 11.66 -7.34
CA VAL A 36 9.22 12.79 -7.76
C VAL A 36 8.52 13.62 -8.84
N VAL A 37 7.99 12.97 -9.88
CA VAL A 37 7.28 13.64 -10.98
C VAL A 37 6.01 14.34 -10.47
N ASN A 38 5.22 13.66 -9.62
CA ASN A 38 4.00 14.24 -9.05
C ASN A 38 4.29 15.52 -8.27
N TYR A 39 5.29 15.51 -7.38
CA TYR A 39 5.66 16.70 -6.61
C TYR A 39 6.32 17.78 -7.46
N PHE A 40 7.07 17.42 -8.50
CA PHE A 40 7.62 18.42 -9.44
C PHE A 40 6.50 19.19 -10.13
N VAL A 41 5.48 18.49 -10.65
CA VAL A 41 4.32 19.12 -11.28
C VAL A 41 3.49 19.90 -10.27
N ALA A 42 3.21 19.32 -9.09
CA ALA A 42 2.43 19.97 -8.04
C ALA A 42 3.08 21.29 -7.61
N ASN A 43 4.39 21.30 -7.38
CA ASN A 43 5.13 22.51 -7.01
C ASN A 43 5.13 23.56 -8.11
N ALA A 44 5.25 23.14 -9.39
CA ALA A 44 5.27 24.07 -10.53
C ALA A 44 3.89 24.72 -10.77
N GLU A 45 2.81 24.03 -10.40
CA GLU A 45 1.44 24.44 -10.70
C GLU A 45 0.63 24.85 -9.45
N ASP A 46 1.28 24.95 -8.29
CA ASP A 46 0.65 25.25 -6.99
C ASP A 46 -0.52 24.30 -6.67
N ARG A 47 -0.26 23.00 -6.75
CA ARG A 47 -1.21 21.91 -6.53
C ARG A 47 -0.78 21.02 -5.37
N VAL A 48 -1.70 20.15 -4.93
CA VAL A 48 -1.46 19.09 -3.96
C VAL A 48 -1.42 17.73 -4.64
N VAL A 49 -0.65 16.80 -4.08
CA VAL A 49 -0.59 15.41 -4.54
C VAL A 49 -1.60 14.59 -3.74
N LEU A 50 -2.60 14.05 -4.43
CA LEU A 50 -3.58 13.12 -3.84
C LEU A 50 -3.07 11.67 -3.95
N GLY A 51 -3.03 10.97 -2.84
CA GLY A 51 -2.77 9.55 -2.78
C GLY A 51 -4.01 8.71 -3.04
N THR A 52 -3.77 7.48 -3.44
CA THR A 52 -4.80 6.46 -3.69
C THR A 52 -4.68 5.27 -2.74
N GLY A 53 -3.78 5.34 -1.75
CA GLY A 53 -3.60 4.30 -0.76
C GLY A 53 -4.80 4.18 0.17
N ASN A 54 -5.20 2.95 0.47
CA ASN A 54 -6.28 2.62 1.40
C ASN A 54 -5.73 2.14 2.75
N ARG A 55 -6.64 1.89 3.72
CA ARG A 55 -6.25 1.47 5.06
C ARG A 55 -5.60 0.09 5.10
N ALA A 56 -6.11 -0.88 4.34
CA ALA A 56 -5.55 -2.22 4.32
C ALA A 56 -4.10 -2.21 3.81
N GLU A 57 -3.82 -1.52 2.71
CA GLU A 57 -2.47 -1.32 2.17
C GLU A 57 -1.56 -0.60 3.18
N ALA A 58 -2.07 0.47 3.80
CA ALA A 58 -1.31 1.22 4.80
C ALA A 58 -0.94 0.37 6.02
N MET A 59 -1.89 -0.40 6.57
CA MET A 59 -1.68 -1.20 7.77
C MET A 59 -0.78 -2.41 7.52
N THR A 60 -0.97 -3.11 6.40
CA THR A 60 -0.12 -4.26 6.03
C THR A 60 1.25 -3.85 5.47
N GLY A 61 1.46 -2.55 5.23
CA GLY A 61 2.69 -2.04 4.61
C GLY A 61 2.81 -2.38 3.14
N TYR A 62 1.71 -2.69 2.47
CA TYR A 62 1.67 -3.00 1.05
C TYR A 62 1.76 -1.72 0.21
N PHE A 63 2.86 -1.04 0.36
CA PHE A 63 3.24 0.19 -0.34
C PHE A 63 4.75 0.41 -0.29
N THR A 64 5.27 1.22 -1.21
CA THR A 64 6.67 1.63 -1.23
C THR A 64 6.88 2.82 -0.29
N LYS A 65 7.73 2.64 0.72
CA LYS A 65 8.12 3.74 1.62
C LYS A 65 8.73 4.89 0.81
N TYR A 66 8.23 6.11 1.02
CA TYR A 66 8.59 7.31 0.26
C TYR A 66 8.28 7.24 -1.25
N GLY A 67 7.31 6.41 -1.62
CA GLY A 67 6.81 6.26 -2.98
C GLY A 67 5.34 6.65 -3.07
N ASP A 68 4.46 5.67 -3.20
CA ASP A 68 3.01 5.86 -3.32
C ASP A 68 2.33 6.43 -2.06
N GLN A 69 2.99 6.38 -0.91
CA GLN A 69 2.57 7.09 0.31
C GLN A 69 3.21 8.48 0.50
N ALA A 70 4.09 8.90 -0.43
CA ALA A 70 4.62 10.25 -0.43
C ALA A 70 3.61 11.18 -1.13
N VAL A 71 2.60 11.60 -0.39
CA VAL A 71 1.45 12.39 -0.87
C VAL A 71 1.02 13.39 0.20
N ASP A 72 0.27 14.43 -0.20
CA ASP A 72 -0.22 15.45 0.73
C ASP A 72 -1.46 14.98 1.50
N CYS A 73 -2.31 14.15 0.86
CA CYS A 73 -3.41 13.47 1.54
C CYS A 73 -3.84 12.18 0.83
N ASN A 74 -4.45 11.27 1.59
CA ASN A 74 -5.06 10.04 1.11
C ASN A 74 -6.57 10.08 1.36
N PRO A 75 -7.40 10.52 0.42
CA PRO A 75 -8.85 10.66 0.60
C PRO A 75 -9.56 9.35 1.00
N ILE A 76 -9.04 8.21 0.57
CA ILE A 76 -9.55 6.87 0.89
C ILE A 76 -8.69 6.12 1.92
N GLY A 77 -7.72 6.80 2.53
CA GLY A 77 -6.77 6.19 3.49
C GLY A 77 -7.40 5.64 4.78
N GLY A 78 -8.63 6.03 5.10
CA GLY A 78 -9.40 5.49 6.21
C GLY A 78 -10.30 4.30 5.84
N LEU A 79 -10.40 3.91 4.56
CA LEU A 79 -11.27 2.85 4.08
C LEU A 79 -10.49 1.56 3.87
N TYR A 80 -11.05 0.43 4.30
CA TYR A 80 -10.53 -0.90 3.95
C TYR A 80 -10.77 -1.20 2.46
N LYS A 81 -10.08 -2.19 1.90
CA LYS A 81 -10.14 -2.50 0.47
C LYS A 81 -11.56 -2.77 -0.01
N GLN A 82 -12.34 -3.55 0.74
CA GLN A 82 -13.73 -3.83 0.40
C GLN A 82 -14.63 -2.60 0.50
N GLN A 83 -14.36 -1.70 1.44
CA GLN A 83 -15.07 -0.43 1.52
C GLN A 83 -14.77 0.48 0.32
N VAL A 84 -13.52 0.47 -0.17
CA VAL A 84 -13.15 1.18 -1.41
C VAL A 84 -13.93 0.64 -2.60
N ARG A 85 -14.05 -0.69 -2.74
CA ARG A 85 -14.85 -1.33 -3.78
C ARG A 85 -16.34 -0.95 -3.69
N GLN A 86 -16.92 -1.00 -2.48
CA GLN A 86 -18.31 -0.60 -2.25
C GLN A 86 -18.53 0.88 -2.59
N LEU A 87 -17.62 1.76 -2.19
CA LEU A 87 -17.68 3.18 -2.54
C LEU A 87 -17.60 3.38 -4.05
N ALA A 88 -16.66 2.74 -4.73
CA ALA A 88 -16.50 2.82 -6.18
C ALA A 88 -17.78 2.37 -6.91
N ALA A 89 -18.37 1.24 -6.51
CA ALA A 89 -19.64 0.77 -7.06
C ALA A 89 -20.78 1.78 -6.82
N SER A 90 -20.86 2.36 -5.62
CA SER A 90 -21.90 3.36 -5.28
C SER A 90 -21.76 4.67 -6.08
N LEU A 91 -20.54 5.00 -6.51
CA LEU A 91 -20.24 6.16 -7.35
C LEU A 91 -20.39 5.89 -8.85
N GLY A 92 -20.77 4.67 -9.23
CA GLY A 92 -20.98 4.28 -10.63
C GLY A 92 -19.70 4.02 -11.41
N VAL A 93 -18.60 3.67 -10.72
CA VAL A 93 -17.38 3.20 -11.39
C VAL A 93 -17.71 1.89 -12.14
N PRO A 94 -17.25 1.71 -13.40
CA PRO A 94 -17.49 0.50 -14.17
C PRO A 94 -17.12 -0.79 -13.41
N ALA A 95 -17.98 -1.82 -13.52
CA ALA A 95 -17.82 -3.05 -12.74
C ALA A 95 -16.49 -3.77 -13.01
N ASP A 96 -16.00 -3.74 -14.25
CA ASP A 96 -14.71 -4.31 -14.64
C ASP A 96 -13.52 -3.66 -13.91
N LEU A 97 -13.63 -2.40 -13.52
CA LEU A 97 -12.62 -1.71 -12.68
C LEU A 97 -12.82 -2.01 -11.20
N VAL A 98 -14.06 -2.09 -10.72
CA VAL A 98 -14.38 -2.42 -9.31
C VAL A 98 -13.91 -3.83 -8.97
N ASP A 99 -14.15 -4.78 -9.89
CA ASP A 99 -13.88 -6.22 -9.71
C ASP A 99 -12.47 -6.62 -10.14
N GLN A 100 -11.66 -5.66 -10.61
CA GLN A 100 -10.28 -5.93 -11.01
C GLN A 100 -9.47 -6.55 -9.87
N THR A 101 -8.72 -7.61 -10.19
CA THR A 101 -7.78 -8.23 -9.23
C THR A 101 -6.76 -7.21 -8.76
N PRO A 102 -6.62 -7.00 -7.44
CA PRO A 102 -5.65 -6.05 -6.91
C PRO A 102 -4.22 -6.46 -7.24
N THR A 103 -3.45 -5.51 -7.78
CA THR A 103 -2.05 -5.72 -8.11
C THR A 103 -1.30 -4.40 -8.10
N ALA A 104 -0.06 -4.42 -7.61
CA ALA A 104 0.87 -3.29 -7.74
C ALA A 104 1.37 -3.11 -9.19
N GLY A 105 1.21 -4.12 -10.05
CA GLY A 105 1.57 -4.07 -11.45
C GLY A 105 3.06 -3.85 -11.74
N MET A 106 3.93 -4.28 -10.84
CA MET A 106 5.38 -4.11 -10.98
C MET A 106 6.01 -5.17 -11.90
N TRP A 107 5.34 -6.32 -12.05
CA TRP A 107 5.73 -7.42 -12.94
C TRP A 107 4.53 -8.27 -13.33
N ASP A 108 4.71 -9.06 -14.40
CA ASP A 108 3.64 -9.92 -14.92
C ASP A 108 3.21 -10.98 -13.89
N GLY A 109 1.91 -11.14 -13.72
CA GLY A 109 1.30 -12.13 -12.82
C GLY A 109 1.36 -11.77 -11.33
N GLN A 110 1.81 -10.58 -10.96
CA GLN A 110 1.75 -10.10 -9.59
C GLN A 110 0.30 -9.92 -9.15
N THR A 111 -0.03 -10.38 -7.93
CA THR A 111 -1.27 -10.05 -7.23
C THR A 111 -0.97 -9.73 -5.78
N ASP A 112 -1.69 -8.77 -5.23
CA ASP A 112 -1.54 -8.36 -3.83
C ASP A 112 -1.77 -9.54 -2.88
N GLU A 113 -2.81 -10.34 -3.14
CA GLU A 113 -3.20 -11.48 -2.30
C GLU A 113 -2.13 -12.58 -2.27
N ALA A 114 -1.45 -12.81 -3.41
CA ALA A 114 -0.34 -13.77 -3.45
C ALA A 114 0.86 -13.32 -2.59
N GLU A 115 1.10 -12.02 -2.50
CA GLU A 115 2.20 -11.46 -1.70
C GLU A 115 1.82 -11.32 -0.22
N LEU A 116 0.59 -10.94 0.08
CA LEU A 116 0.07 -10.88 1.45
C LEU A 116 -0.08 -12.29 2.06
N GLY A 117 -0.40 -13.28 1.20
CA GLY A 117 -0.71 -14.65 1.60
C GLY A 117 -2.15 -14.83 2.09
N LEU A 118 -3.00 -13.83 1.93
CA LEU A 118 -4.40 -13.78 2.35
C LEU A 118 -5.20 -12.94 1.35
N ASP A 119 -6.48 -13.25 1.18
CA ASP A 119 -7.41 -12.39 0.45
C ASP A 119 -7.79 -11.13 1.23
N TYR A 120 -8.24 -10.10 0.52
CA TYR A 120 -8.59 -8.83 1.16
C TYR A 120 -9.84 -8.90 2.05
N ASP A 121 -10.76 -9.86 1.84
CA ASP A 121 -11.92 -10.05 2.73
C ASP A 121 -11.44 -10.46 4.12
N THR A 122 -10.51 -11.40 4.18
CA THR A 122 -9.88 -11.87 5.42
C THR A 122 -9.01 -10.79 6.06
N VAL A 123 -8.16 -10.12 5.29
CA VAL A 123 -7.27 -9.04 5.79
C VAL A 123 -8.10 -7.90 6.39
N ASP A 124 -9.09 -7.39 5.66
CA ASP A 124 -9.93 -6.28 6.11
C ASP A 124 -10.71 -6.63 7.39
N ALA A 125 -11.26 -7.85 7.46
CA ALA A 125 -12.00 -8.31 8.63
C ALA A 125 -11.10 -8.43 9.88
N ILE A 126 -9.89 -8.95 9.73
CA ILE A 126 -8.92 -9.05 10.83
C ILE A 126 -8.47 -7.65 11.25
N LEU A 127 -8.14 -6.76 10.31
CA LEU A 127 -7.76 -5.39 10.61
C LEU A 127 -8.86 -4.67 11.38
N ALA A 128 -10.12 -4.76 10.90
CA ALA A 128 -11.24 -4.05 11.49
C ALA A 128 -11.60 -4.55 12.90
N LEU A 129 -11.54 -5.86 13.14
CA LEU A 129 -11.99 -6.45 14.39
C LEU A 129 -10.90 -6.60 15.44
N HIS A 130 -9.67 -6.88 15.01
CA HIS A 130 -8.56 -7.22 15.90
C HIS A 130 -7.51 -6.11 16.02
N ILE A 131 -7.04 -5.56 14.91
CA ILE A 131 -5.97 -4.54 14.95
C ILE A 131 -6.54 -3.17 15.34
N ASP A 132 -7.61 -2.74 14.67
CA ASP A 132 -8.28 -1.45 14.92
C ASP A 132 -9.41 -1.59 15.94
N GLY A 133 -9.97 -2.79 16.05
CA GLY A 133 -11.08 -3.11 16.93
C GLY A 133 -10.61 -3.71 18.26
N PRO A 134 -11.57 -3.98 19.15
CA PRO A 134 -11.29 -4.42 20.53
C PRO A 134 -11.14 -5.94 20.70
N LEU A 135 -11.27 -6.74 19.64
CA LEU A 135 -11.30 -8.19 19.78
C LEU A 135 -9.91 -8.78 19.98
N SER A 136 -9.78 -9.69 20.93
CA SER A 136 -8.58 -10.51 21.06
C SER A 136 -8.48 -11.54 19.93
N THR A 137 -7.30 -12.09 19.67
CA THR A 137 -7.07 -13.18 18.71
C THR A 137 -8.12 -14.29 18.86
N THR A 138 -8.37 -14.77 20.08
CA THR A 138 -9.36 -15.82 20.35
C THR A 138 -10.79 -15.38 20.01
N ALA A 139 -11.16 -14.13 20.31
CA ALA A 139 -12.48 -13.61 20.00
C ALA A 139 -12.66 -13.44 18.47
N THR A 140 -11.65 -12.94 17.79
CA THR A 140 -11.65 -12.79 16.32
C THR A 140 -11.81 -14.13 15.62
N THR A 141 -11.03 -15.16 16.01
CA THR A 141 -11.17 -16.52 15.46
C THR A 141 -12.58 -17.13 15.66
N ARG A 142 -13.26 -16.77 16.75
CA ARG A 142 -14.64 -17.24 16.99
C ARG A 142 -15.70 -16.44 16.22
N THR A 143 -15.40 -15.22 15.85
CA THR A 143 -16.32 -14.30 15.19
C THR A 143 -16.28 -14.44 13.66
N LEU A 144 -15.10 -14.71 13.12
CA LEU A 144 -14.87 -14.84 11.67
C LEU A 144 -14.86 -16.32 11.28
N ASP A 145 -15.87 -16.73 10.51
CA ASP A 145 -15.91 -18.07 9.94
C ASP A 145 -14.76 -18.27 8.94
N GLY A 146 -14.06 -19.39 9.05
CA GLY A 146 -12.95 -19.75 8.16
C GLY A 146 -11.63 -19.04 8.44
N VAL A 147 -11.57 -18.19 9.46
CA VAL A 147 -10.32 -17.52 9.88
C VAL A 147 -9.72 -18.25 11.07
N ASP A 148 -8.50 -18.71 10.90
CA ASP A 148 -7.75 -19.35 11.95
C ASP A 148 -6.73 -18.40 12.63
N ARG A 149 -6.11 -18.91 13.69
CA ARG A 149 -5.13 -18.16 14.46
C ARG A 149 -3.90 -17.76 13.63
N SER A 150 -3.45 -18.61 12.71
CA SER A 150 -2.26 -18.34 11.92
C SER A 150 -2.45 -17.18 10.94
N GLN A 151 -3.67 -17.01 10.42
CA GLN A 151 -4.03 -15.88 9.58
C GLN A 151 -4.02 -14.55 10.35
N ILE A 152 -4.51 -14.56 11.59
CA ILE A 152 -4.46 -13.38 12.47
C ILE A 152 -3.01 -13.02 12.79
N GLU A 153 -2.19 -14.00 13.20
CA GLU A 153 -0.77 -13.81 13.48
C GLU A 153 0.00 -13.31 12.24
N ARG A 154 -0.41 -13.75 11.03
CA ARG A 154 0.15 -13.23 9.78
C ARG A 154 -0.15 -11.74 9.59
N VAL A 155 -1.39 -11.30 9.83
CA VAL A 155 -1.75 -9.88 9.72
C VAL A 155 -1.04 -9.05 10.82
N GLU A 156 -0.98 -9.55 12.07
CA GLU A 156 -0.20 -8.91 13.14
C GLU A 156 1.26 -8.69 12.74
N ALA A 157 1.88 -9.72 12.14
CA ALA A 157 3.27 -9.63 11.68
C ALA A 157 3.43 -8.57 10.57
N LEU A 158 2.56 -8.56 9.56
CA LEU A 158 2.58 -7.55 8.50
C LEU A 158 2.46 -6.14 9.06
N VAL A 159 1.57 -5.93 10.02
CA VAL A 159 1.36 -4.62 10.67
C VAL A 159 2.60 -4.20 11.45
N ALA A 160 3.18 -5.10 12.24
CA ALA A 160 4.35 -4.82 13.07
C ALA A 160 5.61 -4.56 12.21
N GLU A 161 5.89 -5.42 11.23
CA GLU A 161 7.05 -5.30 10.36
C GLU A 161 7.02 -4.03 9.51
N SER A 162 5.83 -3.53 9.16
CA SER A 162 5.65 -2.35 8.33
C SER A 162 5.50 -1.03 9.11
N GLU A 163 5.53 -1.04 10.44
CA GLU A 163 5.35 0.15 11.26
C GLU A 163 6.32 1.28 10.88
N HIS A 164 7.57 0.94 10.58
CA HIS A 164 8.57 1.90 10.13
C HIS A 164 8.23 2.64 8.83
N LYS A 165 7.31 2.09 8.03
CA LYS A 165 6.85 2.73 6.78
C LYS A 165 5.83 3.84 7.05
N ARG A 166 5.07 3.73 8.16
CA ARG A 166 4.00 4.65 8.57
C ARG A 166 4.50 5.75 9.55
N SER A 167 5.70 5.56 10.08
CA SER A 167 6.26 6.45 11.09
C SER A 167 7.28 7.40 10.47
N MET A 168 7.40 8.59 11.06
CA MET A 168 8.51 9.49 10.77
C MET A 168 9.84 8.80 11.11
N PRO A 169 10.93 9.11 10.40
CA PRO A 169 12.25 8.59 10.76
C PRO A 169 12.55 8.86 12.24
N PRO A 170 12.97 7.86 13.01
CA PRO A 170 13.29 8.06 14.42
C PRO A 170 14.48 9.01 14.57
N ALA A 171 14.37 9.92 15.51
CA ALA A 171 15.45 10.84 15.89
C ALA A 171 15.87 10.57 17.34
N PRO A 172 17.15 10.72 17.68
CA PRO A 172 17.58 10.67 19.08
C PRO A 172 16.83 11.70 19.93
N SER A 173 16.48 11.33 21.16
CA SER A 173 15.97 12.31 22.10
C SER A 173 17.03 13.39 22.35
N PRO A 174 16.62 14.67 22.53
CA PRO A 174 17.56 15.69 22.99
C PRO A 174 18.25 15.20 24.27
N LEU A 175 19.54 15.39 24.35
CA LEU A 175 20.26 15.13 25.60
C LEU A 175 19.68 16.04 26.68
N ALA A 176 19.24 15.44 27.80
CA ALA A 176 18.76 16.18 28.95
C ALA A 176 19.88 16.95 29.65
#